data_e9d73259406370a3dba52606315f1c1a
#
_entry.id   e9d73259406370a3dba52606315f1c1a
#
_cell.length_a   1.000
_cell.length_b   1.000
_cell.length_c   1.000
_cell.angle_alpha   90.00
_cell.angle_beta   90.00
_cell.angle_gamma   90.00
#
_symmetry.space_group_name_H-M   'P 1'
#
loop_
_entity.id
_entity.type
_entity.pdbx_description
1 polymer ?
#
loop_
_entity_poly.entity_id
_entity_poly.type
_entity_poly.pdbx_seq_one_letter_code
_entity_poly.pdbx_strand_id
1 'polypeptide(L)'
;MILSLCTDGNILKIIRYIKIIINTIFIIVPILLLVTASINYLKAMSNGDNDSLAKTNKAMISKCIAAVIIFFIPLITKMIVRLASTDENDYISCIENATPDGISNAYVINANDAVSKVKKSYNINDYNTAKEALRNVKDELEKRALTEELEKAKKIIDLKQNINKLKTSYSEEKYNEYLNNVNNLEASDIKNELLKLLNDINENKNVSLNVESGFKEFNGIGSVGKYTLYTPTNAKENMPLIIVMPANYDEYNIAVNVIKGIKKDINDTFIAIVKPNGKYSNTVYKDIVNVSNSLVDKYKINNKRISVTGFSSSGSYVFNLVVNNQNYFSAILALSSGISANSPTIQNNLSYLKSLPIKGYGENGGQYDANGKKCSGYTTWSPSTSMTGTFKTLGKENNFTNLGKMCHSEVRNYVFNLDNNNNNKPDVIEWMISQKRE
;
A
#
# COMPACT_ATOMS: atom_id res chain seq x y z
N MET A 1 1.14 -30.98 8.31
CA MET A 1 -0.21 -30.72 8.84
C MET A 1 -0.53 -31.52 10.11
N ILE A 2 -0.03 -32.73 10.32
CA ILE A 2 -0.28 -33.57 11.52
C ILE A 2 0.49 -33.06 12.75
N LEU A 3 1.71 -32.51 12.58
CA LEU A 3 2.51 -31.93 13.69
C LEU A 3 1.75 -30.81 14.45
N SER A 4 0.93 -30.01 13.73
CA SER A 4 0.17 -28.94 14.35
C SER A 4 -1.01 -29.41 15.20
N LEU A 5 -1.51 -30.63 14.97
CA LEU A 5 -2.64 -31.19 15.72
C LEU A 5 -2.24 -31.63 17.13
N CYS A 6 -1.00 -32.12 17.31
CA CYS A 6 -0.53 -32.62 18.60
C CYS A 6 0.01 -31.53 19.53
N THR A 7 0.13 -30.31 19.04
CA THR A 7 0.45 -29.11 19.85
C THR A 7 -0.80 -28.32 20.23
N ASP A 8 -1.99 -28.68 19.70
CA ASP A 8 -3.24 -28.03 20.08
C ASP A 8 -3.78 -28.59 21.40
N GLY A 9 -3.83 -27.76 22.44
CA GLY A 9 -4.32 -28.14 23.76
C GLY A 9 -5.76 -28.66 23.79
N ASN A 10 -6.64 -28.18 22.88
CA ASN A 10 -8.02 -28.68 22.78
C ASN A 10 -8.05 -30.12 22.20
N ILE A 11 -7.22 -30.38 21.20
CA ILE A 11 -7.09 -31.73 20.60
C ILE A 11 -6.49 -32.68 21.60
N LEU A 12 -5.43 -32.32 22.31
CA LEU A 12 -4.86 -33.13 23.38
C LEU A 12 -5.88 -33.44 24.49
N LYS A 13 -6.74 -32.47 24.83
CA LYS A 13 -7.83 -32.66 25.78
C LYS A 13 -8.82 -33.70 25.30
N ILE A 14 -9.22 -33.70 24.03
CA ILE A 14 -10.12 -34.71 23.43
C ILE A 14 -9.44 -36.07 23.48
N ILE A 15 -8.18 -36.20 23.06
CA ILE A 15 -7.42 -37.44 23.08
C ILE A 15 -7.34 -37.99 24.51
N ARG A 16 -7.14 -37.13 25.50
CA ARG A 16 -7.14 -37.53 26.91
C ARG A 16 -8.47 -38.13 27.35
N TYR A 17 -9.62 -37.55 26.99
CA TYR A 17 -10.93 -38.11 27.30
C TYR A 17 -11.14 -39.46 26.64
N ILE A 18 -10.76 -39.60 25.38
CA ILE A 18 -10.82 -40.90 24.66
C ILE A 18 -9.96 -41.95 25.39
N LYS A 19 -8.74 -41.59 25.81
CA LYS A 19 -7.85 -42.45 26.58
C LYS A 19 -8.48 -42.93 27.91
N ILE A 20 -9.12 -42.00 28.64
CA ILE A 20 -9.84 -42.33 29.91
C ILE A 20 -10.98 -43.27 29.65
N ILE A 21 -11.81 -43.03 28.60
CA ILE A 21 -12.94 -43.90 28.24
C ILE A 21 -12.43 -45.33 27.90
N ILE A 22 -11.41 -45.44 27.07
CA ILE A 22 -10.82 -46.71 26.67
C ILE A 22 -10.29 -47.47 27.89
N ASN A 23 -9.52 -46.80 28.79
CA ASN A 23 -9.01 -47.42 29.99
C ASN A 23 -10.14 -47.88 30.95
N THR A 24 -11.21 -47.10 31.04
CA THR A 24 -12.39 -47.45 31.84
C THR A 24 -13.09 -48.73 31.28
N ILE A 25 -13.23 -48.82 29.97
CA ILE A 25 -13.78 -50.03 29.31
C ILE A 25 -12.93 -51.26 29.62
N PHE A 26 -11.59 -51.13 29.59
CA PHE A 26 -10.66 -52.21 29.92
C PHE A 26 -10.79 -52.72 31.36
N ILE A 27 -11.23 -51.90 32.29
CA ILE A 27 -11.48 -52.30 33.67
C ILE A 27 -12.88 -52.92 33.84
N ILE A 28 -13.88 -52.23 33.27
CA ILE A 28 -15.30 -52.61 33.48
C ILE A 28 -15.66 -53.91 32.74
N VAL A 29 -15.15 -54.11 31.50
CA VAL A 29 -15.54 -55.29 30.69
C VAL A 29 -15.12 -56.61 31.33
N PRO A 30 -13.88 -56.82 31.86
CA PRO A 30 -13.56 -58.09 32.57
C PRO A 30 -14.41 -58.31 33.81
N ILE A 31 -14.69 -57.27 34.60
CA ILE A 31 -15.52 -57.37 35.80
C ILE A 31 -16.94 -57.83 35.44
N LEU A 32 -17.55 -57.20 34.41
CA LEU A 32 -18.88 -57.59 33.94
C LEU A 32 -18.92 -59.06 33.39
N LEU A 33 -17.84 -59.48 32.70
CA LEU A 33 -17.70 -60.81 32.21
C LEU A 33 -17.65 -61.84 33.38
N LEU A 34 -16.85 -61.56 34.39
CA LEU A 34 -16.73 -62.39 35.57
C LEU A 34 -18.05 -62.47 36.33
N VAL A 35 -18.75 -61.40 36.56
CA VAL A 35 -20.02 -61.29 37.21
C VAL A 35 -21.08 -62.10 36.44
N THR A 36 -21.22 -61.86 35.13
CA THR A 36 -22.17 -62.52 34.27
C THR A 36 -21.89 -64.01 34.10
N ALA A 37 -20.58 -64.37 34.06
CA ALA A 37 -20.16 -65.76 34.05
C ALA A 37 -20.56 -66.44 35.33
N SER A 38 -20.27 -65.92 36.52
CA SER A 38 -20.62 -66.49 37.80
C SER A 38 -22.11 -66.65 37.94
N ILE A 39 -22.93 -65.70 37.59
CA ILE A 39 -24.40 -65.83 37.62
C ILE A 39 -24.89 -66.91 36.68
N ASN A 40 -24.37 -67.02 35.46
CA ASN A 40 -24.78 -68.06 34.51
C ASN A 40 -24.35 -69.44 34.95
N TYR A 41 -23.16 -69.61 35.54
CA TYR A 41 -22.73 -70.88 36.13
C TYR A 41 -23.61 -71.32 37.31
N LEU A 42 -23.88 -70.41 38.22
CA LEU A 42 -24.79 -70.69 39.36
C LEU A 42 -26.16 -71.13 38.90
N LYS A 43 -26.71 -70.46 37.85
CA LYS A 43 -28.00 -70.89 37.26
C LYS A 43 -27.93 -72.28 36.60
N ALA A 44 -26.85 -72.59 35.87
CA ALA A 44 -26.64 -73.84 35.21
C ALA A 44 -26.48 -75.03 36.23
N MET A 45 -25.74 -74.78 37.33
CA MET A 45 -25.58 -75.72 38.43
C MET A 45 -26.88 -75.94 39.19
N SER A 46 -27.69 -74.95 39.43
CA SER A 46 -28.99 -75.04 40.10
C SER A 46 -30.01 -75.88 39.33
N ASN A 47 -29.92 -75.91 37.98
CA ASN A 47 -30.85 -76.67 37.13
C ASN A 47 -30.46 -78.13 37.00
N GLY A 48 -29.28 -78.61 37.48
CA GLY A 48 -28.86 -79.99 37.51
C GLY A 48 -28.66 -80.65 36.13
N ASP A 49 -28.63 -79.88 35.02
CA ASP A 49 -28.60 -80.40 33.66
C ASP A 49 -27.22 -80.19 33.02
N ASN A 50 -26.57 -81.26 32.65
CA ASN A 50 -25.26 -81.32 32.03
C ASN A 50 -25.24 -80.59 30.66
N ASP A 51 -26.34 -80.58 29.91
CA ASP A 51 -26.49 -79.87 28.65
C ASP A 51 -26.54 -78.37 28.87
N SER A 52 -27.11 -77.91 29.95
CA SER A 52 -27.15 -76.50 30.36
C SER A 52 -25.74 -75.97 30.74
N LEU A 53 -24.93 -76.78 31.40
CA LEU A 53 -23.52 -76.46 31.70
C LEU A 53 -22.65 -76.40 30.45
N ALA A 54 -22.81 -77.30 29.49
CA ALA A 54 -22.09 -77.30 28.22
C ALA A 54 -22.41 -76.07 27.36
N LYS A 55 -23.71 -75.67 27.28
CA LYS A 55 -24.14 -74.42 26.60
C LYS A 55 -23.61 -73.20 27.27
N THR A 56 -23.59 -73.16 28.61
CA THR A 56 -23.03 -72.00 29.38
C THR A 56 -21.52 -71.86 29.16
N ASN A 57 -20.79 -72.97 29.14
CA ASN A 57 -19.33 -72.96 28.83
C ASN A 57 -19.07 -72.46 27.42
N LYS A 58 -19.80 -72.91 26.40
CA LYS A 58 -19.63 -72.50 25.03
C LYS A 58 -19.94 -70.98 24.89
N ALA A 59 -21.00 -70.50 25.51
CA ALA A 59 -21.35 -69.08 25.50
C ALA A 59 -20.31 -68.20 26.21
N MET A 60 -19.73 -68.72 27.31
CA MET A 60 -18.68 -67.99 28.05
C MET A 60 -17.36 -67.92 27.26
N ILE A 61 -16.92 -69.02 26.65
CA ILE A 61 -15.73 -69.04 25.79
C ILE A 61 -15.89 -68.03 24.66
N SER A 62 -17.06 -67.95 23.99
CA SER A 62 -17.33 -67.01 22.95
C SER A 62 -17.23 -65.58 23.46
N LYS A 63 -17.76 -65.28 24.66
CA LYS A 63 -17.64 -63.91 25.27
C LYS A 63 -16.22 -63.60 25.68
N CYS A 64 -15.45 -64.56 26.19
CA CYS A 64 -14.05 -64.39 26.51
C CYS A 64 -13.21 -64.08 25.25
N ILE A 65 -13.43 -64.77 24.13
CA ILE A 65 -12.77 -64.53 22.86
C ILE A 65 -13.10 -63.14 22.37
N ALA A 66 -14.37 -62.73 22.43
CA ALA A 66 -14.76 -61.37 22.04
C ALA A 66 -14.06 -60.27 22.89
N ALA A 67 -13.98 -60.49 24.20
CA ALA A 67 -13.26 -59.61 25.10
C ALA A 67 -11.77 -59.55 24.78
N VAL A 68 -11.12 -60.67 24.54
CA VAL A 68 -9.71 -60.73 24.14
C VAL A 68 -9.48 -59.91 22.85
N ILE A 69 -10.35 -60.08 21.86
CA ILE A 69 -10.28 -59.32 20.61
C ILE A 69 -10.35 -57.81 20.90
N ILE A 70 -11.30 -57.35 21.73
CA ILE A 70 -11.44 -55.96 22.14
C ILE A 70 -10.17 -55.43 22.81
N PHE A 71 -9.52 -56.22 23.66
CA PHE A 71 -8.25 -55.85 24.29
C PHE A 71 -7.09 -55.71 23.32
N PHE A 72 -7.11 -56.45 22.21
CA PHE A 72 -6.07 -56.33 21.18
C PHE A 72 -6.28 -55.18 20.20
N ILE A 73 -7.50 -54.57 20.10
CA ILE A 73 -7.79 -53.48 19.18
C ILE A 73 -6.79 -52.34 19.32
N PRO A 74 -6.47 -51.77 20.51
CA PRO A 74 -5.50 -50.68 20.62
C PRO A 74 -4.09 -51.10 20.22
N LEU A 75 -3.70 -52.34 20.50
CA LEU A 75 -2.39 -52.87 20.12
C LEU A 75 -2.28 -53.02 18.60
N ILE A 76 -3.31 -53.56 17.97
CA ILE A 76 -3.40 -53.70 16.51
C ILE A 76 -3.45 -52.34 15.83
N THR A 77 -4.23 -51.41 16.36
CA THR A 77 -4.30 -50.02 15.86
C THR A 77 -2.94 -49.34 15.94
N LYS A 78 -2.22 -49.47 17.07
CA LYS A 78 -0.85 -48.94 17.23
C LYS A 78 0.12 -49.57 16.23
N MET A 79 -0.01 -50.85 15.95
CA MET A 79 0.81 -51.60 15.00
C MET A 79 0.52 -51.16 13.54
N ILE A 80 -0.75 -51.00 13.18
CA ILE A 80 -1.18 -50.54 11.86
C ILE A 80 -0.71 -49.12 11.61
N VAL A 81 -0.85 -48.23 12.59
CA VAL A 81 -0.36 -46.85 12.49
C VAL A 81 1.15 -46.81 12.31
N ARG A 82 1.90 -47.65 13.01
CA ARG A 82 3.36 -47.82 12.82
C ARG A 82 3.73 -48.28 11.41
N LEU A 83 2.94 -49.13 10.80
CA LEU A 83 3.22 -49.62 9.44
C LEU A 83 2.76 -48.66 8.35
N ALA A 84 1.77 -47.81 8.63
CA ALA A 84 1.16 -46.92 7.65
C ALA A 84 1.72 -45.49 7.67
N SER A 85 2.36 -45.04 8.75
CA SER A 85 2.88 -43.67 8.87
C SER A 85 4.42 -43.66 8.77
N THR A 86 4.92 -42.82 7.88
CA THR A 86 6.34 -42.49 7.78
C THR A 86 6.84 -41.59 8.95
N ASP A 87 5.91 -40.99 9.73
CA ASP A 87 6.15 -40.12 10.88
C ASP A 87 5.66 -40.75 12.17
N GLU A 88 6.31 -41.86 12.57
CA GLU A 88 5.95 -42.68 13.75
C GLU A 88 5.96 -41.88 15.07
N ASN A 89 6.77 -40.87 15.18
CA ASN A 89 6.96 -40.06 16.40
C ASN A 89 5.76 -39.17 16.74
N ASP A 90 5.01 -38.71 15.74
CA ASP A 90 3.97 -37.70 15.95
C ASP A 90 2.69 -38.24 16.62
N TYR A 91 2.20 -39.40 16.20
CA TYR A 91 0.98 -39.95 16.77
C TYR A 91 1.17 -40.50 18.20
N ILE A 92 2.31 -41.13 18.45
CA ILE A 92 2.67 -41.63 19.78
C ILE A 92 2.85 -40.50 20.75
N SER A 93 3.58 -39.42 20.31
CA SER A 93 3.79 -38.25 21.12
C SER A 93 2.47 -37.50 21.45
N CYS A 94 1.47 -37.51 20.53
CA CYS A 94 0.15 -36.98 20.82
C CYS A 94 -0.53 -37.72 22.00
N ILE A 95 -0.51 -39.07 21.98
CA ILE A 95 -1.11 -39.86 23.03
C ILE A 95 -0.35 -39.72 24.35
N GLU A 96 0.97 -39.66 24.30
CA GLU A 96 1.83 -39.45 25.48
C GLU A 96 1.66 -38.08 26.09
N ASN A 97 1.58 -37.05 25.26
CA ASN A 97 1.35 -35.65 25.68
C ASN A 97 -0.10 -35.36 26.06
N ALA A 98 -1.06 -36.26 25.84
CA ALA A 98 -2.45 -36.12 26.31
C ALA A 98 -2.56 -36.33 27.84
N THR A 99 -1.75 -35.62 28.59
CA THR A 99 -1.71 -35.51 30.07
C THR A 99 -2.14 -34.11 30.51
N PRO A 100 -2.47 -33.88 31.79
CA PRO A 100 -2.75 -32.56 32.30
C PRO A 100 -1.62 -31.56 32.00
N ASP A 101 -0.36 -31.98 32.21
CA ASP A 101 0.83 -31.16 32.02
C ASP A 101 1.14 -30.90 30.52
N GLY A 102 1.00 -31.94 29.68
CA GLY A 102 1.15 -31.81 28.23
C GLY A 102 0.11 -30.86 27.62
N ILE A 103 -1.14 -30.91 28.09
CA ILE A 103 -2.21 -29.98 27.69
C ILE A 103 -1.87 -28.55 28.13
N SER A 104 -1.39 -28.39 29.37
CA SER A 104 -0.98 -27.06 29.89
C SER A 104 0.15 -26.47 29.06
N ASN A 105 1.19 -27.26 28.78
CA ASN A 105 2.32 -26.84 27.95
C ASN A 105 1.88 -26.48 26.51
N ALA A 106 0.96 -27.24 25.91
CA ALA A 106 0.43 -26.93 24.59
C ALA A 106 -0.29 -25.58 24.54
N TYR A 107 -1.04 -25.21 25.57
CA TYR A 107 -1.67 -23.89 25.66
C TYR A 107 -0.63 -22.77 25.79
N VAL A 108 0.47 -22.98 26.53
CA VAL A 108 1.56 -22.01 26.64
C VAL A 108 2.26 -21.83 25.27
N ILE A 109 2.57 -22.93 24.58
CA ILE A 109 3.20 -22.89 23.25
C ILE A 109 2.30 -22.13 22.26
N ASN A 110 1.01 -22.48 22.19
CA ASN A 110 0.06 -21.80 21.28
C ASN A 110 -0.08 -20.30 21.60
N ALA A 111 -0.09 -19.92 22.85
CA ALA A 111 -0.14 -18.53 23.26
C ALA A 111 1.15 -17.79 22.88
N ASN A 112 2.33 -18.40 23.08
CA ASN A 112 3.62 -17.85 22.70
C ASN A 112 3.73 -17.64 21.18
N ASP A 113 3.32 -18.64 20.39
CA ASP A 113 3.31 -18.53 18.93
C ASP A 113 2.37 -17.40 18.45
N ALA A 114 1.19 -17.30 19.07
CA ALA A 114 0.25 -16.22 18.76
C ALA A 114 0.81 -14.84 19.12
N VAL A 115 1.44 -14.67 20.30
CA VAL A 115 2.11 -13.42 20.72
C VAL A 115 3.28 -13.09 19.78
N SER A 116 4.09 -14.10 19.41
CA SER A 116 5.19 -13.94 18.46
C SER A 116 4.70 -13.46 17.08
N LYS A 117 3.55 -13.96 16.64
CA LYS A 117 2.90 -13.52 15.40
C LYS A 117 2.48 -12.04 15.49
N VAL A 118 1.91 -11.61 16.61
CA VAL A 118 1.55 -10.19 16.84
C VAL A 118 2.78 -9.29 16.76
N LYS A 119 3.90 -9.71 17.37
CA LYS A 119 5.18 -8.96 17.36
C LYS A 119 5.79 -8.84 15.95
N LYS A 120 5.43 -9.71 15.02
CA LYS A 120 5.86 -9.62 13.62
C LYS A 120 4.91 -8.81 12.75
N SER A 121 3.59 -8.94 12.96
CA SER A 121 2.56 -8.33 12.11
C SER A 121 2.08 -6.98 12.60
N TYR A 122 2.11 -6.73 13.90
CA TYR A 122 1.47 -5.61 14.58
C TYR A 122 0.04 -5.36 14.08
N ASN A 123 -0.72 -6.46 13.94
CA ASN A 123 -2.09 -6.47 13.42
C ASN A 123 -3.09 -6.70 14.56
N ILE A 124 -4.20 -5.96 14.54
CA ILE A 124 -5.24 -6.05 15.58
C ILE A 124 -5.94 -7.43 15.63
N ASN A 125 -6.09 -8.09 14.47
CA ASN A 125 -6.71 -9.42 14.44
C ASN A 125 -5.80 -10.47 15.07
N ASP A 126 -4.48 -10.41 14.81
CA ASP A 126 -3.50 -11.29 15.45
C ASP A 126 -3.45 -11.03 16.97
N TYR A 127 -3.53 -9.75 17.40
CA TYR A 127 -3.65 -9.40 18.82
C TYR A 127 -4.88 -10.07 19.49
N ASN A 128 -6.04 -9.99 18.85
CA ASN A 128 -7.25 -10.61 19.38
C ASN A 128 -7.10 -12.14 19.48
N THR A 129 -6.49 -12.76 18.47
CA THR A 129 -6.18 -14.20 18.48
C THR A 129 -5.25 -14.59 19.62
N ALA A 130 -4.17 -13.81 19.85
CA ALA A 130 -3.24 -14.04 20.96
C ALA A 130 -3.92 -13.86 22.32
N LYS A 131 -4.79 -12.84 22.44
CA LYS A 131 -5.57 -12.61 23.67
C LYS A 131 -6.49 -13.78 24.01
N GLU A 132 -7.13 -14.40 23.01
CA GLU A 132 -7.94 -15.59 23.22
C GLU A 132 -7.07 -16.81 23.59
N ALA A 133 -5.91 -16.99 22.95
CA ALA A 133 -4.99 -18.08 23.31
C ALA A 133 -4.52 -17.99 24.77
N LEU A 134 -4.24 -16.77 25.26
CA LEU A 134 -3.83 -16.54 26.66
C LEU A 134 -4.88 -16.92 27.70
N ARG A 135 -6.17 -16.96 27.35
CA ARG A 135 -7.24 -17.39 28.30
C ARG A 135 -7.09 -18.84 28.76
N ASN A 136 -6.49 -19.69 27.91
CA ASN A 136 -6.32 -21.08 28.20
C ASN A 136 -5.02 -21.40 28.97
N VAL A 137 -4.11 -20.45 29.09
CA VAL A 137 -2.86 -20.59 29.85
C VAL A 137 -3.18 -20.55 31.33
N LYS A 138 -2.81 -21.62 32.07
CA LYS A 138 -3.03 -21.76 33.50
C LYS A 138 -1.81 -21.41 34.35
N ASP A 139 -0.63 -21.48 33.77
CA ASP A 139 0.59 -21.06 34.44
C ASP A 139 0.58 -19.53 34.54
N GLU A 140 0.48 -19.03 35.78
CA GLU A 140 0.34 -17.58 36.02
C GLU A 140 1.62 -16.78 35.71
N LEU A 141 2.80 -17.41 35.79
CA LEU A 141 4.06 -16.74 35.47
C LEU A 141 4.19 -16.57 33.94
N GLU A 142 3.97 -17.66 33.19
CA GLU A 142 4.01 -17.62 31.73
C GLU A 142 2.91 -16.70 31.16
N LYS A 143 1.70 -16.80 31.71
CA LYS A 143 0.58 -15.94 31.32
C LYS A 143 0.89 -14.47 31.52
N ARG A 144 1.49 -14.11 32.66
CA ARG A 144 1.88 -12.75 32.98
C ARG A 144 2.96 -12.25 31.99
N ALA A 145 4.00 -13.02 31.78
CA ALA A 145 5.07 -12.67 30.86
C ALA A 145 4.55 -12.42 29.43
N LEU A 146 3.73 -13.35 28.90
CA LEU A 146 3.14 -13.24 27.57
C LEU A 146 2.13 -12.07 27.49
N THR A 147 1.40 -11.78 28.58
CA THR A 147 0.48 -10.64 28.64
C THR A 147 1.24 -9.33 28.55
N GLU A 148 2.36 -9.20 29.29
CA GLU A 148 3.19 -8.00 29.23
C GLU A 148 3.77 -7.75 27.84
N GLU A 149 4.21 -8.81 27.15
CA GLU A 149 4.66 -8.71 25.75
C GLU A 149 3.54 -8.30 24.79
N LEU A 150 2.36 -8.91 24.96
CA LEU A 150 1.19 -8.59 24.15
C LEU A 150 0.74 -7.13 24.31
N GLU A 151 0.76 -6.61 25.55
CA GLU A 151 0.43 -5.22 25.83
C GLU A 151 1.46 -4.23 25.26
N LYS A 152 2.74 -4.59 25.23
CA LYS A 152 3.76 -3.79 24.53
C LYS A 152 3.45 -3.72 23.01
N ALA A 153 3.12 -4.85 22.40
CA ALA A 153 2.73 -4.90 20.99
C ALA A 153 1.44 -4.09 20.73
N LYS A 154 0.46 -4.13 21.67
CA LYS A 154 -0.79 -3.34 21.57
C LYS A 154 -0.53 -1.84 21.51
N LYS A 155 0.38 -1.32 22.31
CA LYS A 155 0.76 0.11 22.27
C LYS A 155 1.27 0.52 20.87
N ILE A 156 2.04 -0.34 20.22
CA ILE A 156 2.54 -0.08 18.84
C ILE A 156 1.39 -0.15 17.83
N ILE A 157 0.47 -1.11 17.97
CA ILE A 157 -0.73 -1.22 17.12
C ILE A 157 -1.57 0.07 17.23
N ASP A 158 -1.81 0.55 18.46
CA ASP A 158 -2.59 1.76 18.70
C ASP A 158 -1.88 3.00 18.14
N LEU A 159 -0.57 3.10 18.32
CA LEU A 159 0.23 4.17 17.74
C LEU A 159 0.14 4.17 16.21
N LYS A 160 0.27 3.02 15.56
CA LYS A 160 0.10 2.87 14.09
C LYS A 160 -1.30 3.29 13.62
N GLN A 161 -2.35 2.92 14.36
CA GLN A 161 -3.71 3.32 14.05
C GLN A 161 -3.91 4.83 14.20
N ASN A 162 -3.36 5.43 15.25
CA ASN A 162 -3.45 6.87 15.50
C ASN A 162 -2.67 7.68 14.47
N ILE A 163 -1.48 7.23 14.08
CA ILE A 163 -0.72 7.83 12.97
C ILE A 163 -1.54 7.79 11.68
N ASN A 164 -2.20 6.66 11.36
CA ASN A 164 -3.02 6.57 10.15
C ASN A 164 -4.22 7.55 10.15
N LYS A 165 -4.78 7.90 11.32
CA LYS A 165 -5.84 8.91 11.41
C LYS A 165 -5.37 10.31 11.00
N LEU A 166 -4.06 10.62 11.13
CA LEU A 166 -3.51 11.89 10.66
C LEU A 166 -3.63 12.10 9.15
N LYS A 167 -3.77 11.02 8.35
CA LYS A 167 -3.99 11.12 6.90
C LYS A 167 -5.27 11.87 6.54
N THR A 168 -6.29 11.76 7.38
CA THR A 168 -7.60 12.40 7.16
C THR A 168 -7.83 13.63 8.01
N SER A 169 -7.16 13.72 9.17
CA SER A 169 -7.30 14.83 10.11
C SER A 169 -5.92 15.15 10.69
N TYR A 170 -5.15 15.93 9.92
CA TYR A 170 -3.81 16.35 10.33
C TYR A 170 -3.86 17.34 11.49
N SER A 171 -3.01 17.13 12.48
CA SER A 171 -2.72 18.05 13.57
C SER A 171 -1.23 18.05 13.83
N GLU A 172 -0.59 19.22 13.79
CA GLU A 172 0.84 19.39 14.04
C GLU A 172 1.24 18.92 15.44
N GLU A 173 0.41 19.22 16.45
CA GLU A 173 0.61 18.79 17.83
C GLU A 173 0.66 17.26 17.92
N LYS A 174 -0.35 16.57 17.38
CA LYS A 174 -0.42 15.10 17.36
C LYS A 174 0.69 14.48 16.52
N TYR A 175 1.06 15.10 15.40
CA TYR A 175 2.17 14.64 14.59
C TYR A 175 3.47 14.64 15.40
N ASN A 176 3.78 15.73 16.10
CA ASN A 176 4.98 15.85 16.93
C ASN A 176 4.94 14.88 18.13
N GLU A 177 3.77 14.69 18.75
CA GLU A 177 3.56 13.68 19.79
C GLU A 177 3.90 12.27 19.27
N TYR A 178 3.33 11.87 18.12
CA TYR A 178 3.55 10.53 17.57
C TYR A 178 4.97 10.35 17.06
N LEU A 179 5.58 11.39 16.48
CA LEU A 179 6.98 11.36 16.08
C LEU A 179 7.91 11.11 17.27
N ASN A 180 7.65 11.79 18.40
CA ASN A 180 8.39 11.56 19.63
C ASN A 180 8.17 10.13 20.15
N ASN A 181 6.92 9.64 20.15
CA ASN A 181 6.61 8.27 20.58
C ASN A 181 7.32 7.23 19.72
N VAL A 182 7.38 7.42 18.38
CA VAL A 182 8.10 6.53 17.46
C VAL A 182 9.61 6.59 17.68
N ASN A 183 10.16 7.79 17.91
CA ASN A 183 11.60 7.96 18.18
C ASN A 183 12.05 7.23 19.45
N ASN A 184 11.18 7.14 20.45
CA ASN A 184 11.42 6.43 21.70
C ASN A 184 11.29 4.90 21.59
N LEU A 185 10.83 4.36 20.46
CA LEU A 185 10.88 2.92 20.23
C LEU A 185 12.31 2.44 20.02
N GLU A 186 12.59 1.20 20.42
CA GLU A 186 13.85 0.53 20.09
C GLU A 186 14.02 0.41 18.57
N ALA A 187 15.27 0.37 18.11
CA ALA A 187 15.59 0.21 16.69
C ALA A 187 15.00 -1.11 16.17
N SER A 188 14.14 -1.02 15.18
CA SER A 188 13.39 -2.17 14.62
C SER A 188 12.75 -1.81 13.28
N ASP A 189 12.35 -2.82 12.52
CA ASP A 189 11.67 -2.63 11.24
C ASP A 189 10.37 -1.84 11.41
N ILE A 190 9.61 -2.08 12.48
CA ILE A 190 8.36 -1.35 12.75
C ILE A 190 8.62 0.14 13.05
N LYS A 191 9.70 0.48 13.73
CA LYS A 191 10.09 1.88 13.93
C LYS A 191 10.34 2.57 12.60
N ASN A 192 11.09 1.93 11.70
CA ASN A 192 11.38 2.46 10.37
C ASN A 192 10.11 2.61 9.52
N GLU A 193 9.20 1.64 9.59
CA GLU A 193 7.89 1.70 8.92
C GLU A 193 7.06 2.89 9.42
N LEU A 194 6.99 3.10 10.73
CA LEU A 194 6.23 4.20 11.34
C LEU A 194 6.83 5.57 11.03
N LEU A 195 8.17 5.70 11.04
CA LEU A 195 8.86 6.91 10.63
C LEU A 195 8.59 7.25 9.16
N LYS A 196 8.65 6.25 8.27
CA LYS A 196 8.29 6.44 6.87
C LYS A 196 6.84 6.90 6.71
N LEU A 197 5.91 6.27 7.44
CA LEU A 197 4.49 6.64 7.41
C LEU A 197 4.27 8.08 7.90
N LEU A 198 4.94 8.51 8.96
CA LEU A 198 4.88 9.89 9.46
C LEU A 198 5.45 10.88 8.43
N ASN A 199 6.58 10.56 7.81
CA ASN A 199 7.16 11.39 6.76
C ASN A 199 6.22 11.55 5.57
N ASP A 200 5.61 10.46 5.11
CA ASP A 200 4.61 10.48 4.03
C ASP A 200 3.39 11.34 4.39
N ILE A 201 2.94 11.27 5.64
CA ILE A 201 1.83 12.11 6.14
C ILE A 201 2.23 13.58 6.18
N ASN A 202 3.42 13.91 6.66
CA ASN A 202 3.92 15.30 6.73
C ASN A 202 4.11 15.90 5.33
N GLU A 203 4.59 15.10 4.38
CA GLU A 203 4.73 15.54 2.98
C GLU A 203 3.38 15.76 2.28
N ASN A 204 2.32 15.07 2.73
CA ASN A 204 0.98 15.10 2.13
C ASN A 204 -0.09 15.68 3.07
N LYS A 205 0.33 16.45 4.08
CA LYS A 205 -0.59 16.99 5.08
C LYS A 205 -1.67 17.87 4.45
N ASN A 206 -2.92 17.60 4.82
CA ASN A 206 -4.10 18.30 4.32
C ASN A 206 -4.46 19.50 5.22
N VAL A 207 -3.53 20.42 5.46
CA VAL A 207 -3.81 21.65 6.18
C VAL A 207 -4.43 22.66 5.21
N SER A 208 -5.68 23.02 5.43
CA SER A 208 -6.37 24.03 4.62
C SER A 208 -5.73 25.40 4.80
N LEU A 209 -5.51 26.10 3.70
CA LEU A 209 -5.01 27.46 3.70
C LEU A 209 -6.19 28.44 3.74
N ASN A 210 -6.12 29.44 4.63
CA ASN A 210 -7.07 30.53 4.64
C ASN A 210 -6.61 31.59 3.62
N VAL A 211 -6.90 31.35 2.33
CA VAL A 211 -6.48 32.22 1.22
C VAL A 211 -7.66 32.40 0.24
N GLU A 212 -7.70 33.56 -0.39
CA GLU A 212 -8.69 33.85 -1.43
C GLU A 212 -8.46 32.96 -2.66
N SER A 213 -9.48 32.25 -3.09
CA SER A 213 -9.42 31.36 -4.27
C SER A 213 -9.63 32.14 -5.57
N GLY A 214 -9.24 31.50 -6.69
CA GLY A 214 -9.42 32.05 -8.03
C GLY A 214 -8.17 32.73 -8.57
N PHE A 215 -8.37 33.56 -9.61
CA PHE A 215 -7.26 34.20 -10.32
C PHE A 215 -6.95 35.59 -9.77
N LYS A 216 -5.70 35.83 -9.36
CA LYS A 216 -5.24 37.12 -8.88
C LYS A 216 -3.89 37.47 -9.51
N GLU A 217 -3.74 38.74 -9.95
CA GLU A 217 -2.49 39.25 -10.47
C GLU A 217 -1.61 39.80 -9.34
N PHE A 218 -0.32 39.59 -9.43
CA PHE A 218 0.70 40.06 -8.49
C PHE A 218 1.87 40.68 -9.22
N ASN A 219 2.57 41.59 -8.56
CA ASN A 219 3.86 42.03 -9.00
C ASN A 219 4.88 40.90 -8.98
N GLY A 220 5.70 40.80 -10.00
CA GLY A 220 6.73 39.77 -10.11
C GLY A 220 8.01 40.13 -9.36
N ILE A 221 9.09 39.41 -9.66
CA ILE A 221 10.42 39.60 -9.09
C ILE A 221 11.38 39.82 -10.25
N GLY A 222 12.17 40.88 -10.18
CA GLY A 222 13.22 41.20 -11.16
C GLY A 222 12.69 41.27 -12.59
N SER A 223 13.22 40.41 -13.46
CA SER A 223 12.85 40.32 -14.89
C SER A 223 11.47 39.68 -15.15
N VAL A 224 10.83 39.16 -14.14
CA VAL A 224 9.39 38.77 -14.19
C VAL A 224 8.62 39.98 -13.67
N GLY A 225 8.00 40.75 -14.56
CA GLY A 225 7.32 41.99 -14.18
C GLY A 225 6.04 41.73 -13.36
N LYS A 226 5.28 40.72 -13.74
CA LYS A 226 4.09 40.30 -13.01
C LYS A 226 3.78 38.82 -13.26
N TYR A 227 2.89 38.24 -12.44
CA TYR A 227 2.32 36.92 -12.68
C TYR A 227 0.84 36.88 -12.25
N THR A 228 0.08 36.01 -12.90
CA THR A 228 -1.26 35.67 -12.44
C THR A 228 -1.20 34.31 -11.73
N LEU A 229 -1.67 34.28 -10.48
CA LEU A 229 -1.79 33.04 -9.71
C LEU A 229 -3.25 32.56 -9.70
N TYR A 230 -3.48 31.33 -10.08
CA TYR A 230 -4.70 30.60 -9.74
C TYR A 230 -4.50 29.90 -8.40
N THR A 231 -5.35 30.23 -7.44
CA THR A 231 -5.43 29.59 -6.13
C THR A 231 -6.65 28.67 -6.12
N PRO A 232 -6.49 27.36 -5.86
CA PRO A 232 -7.62 26.43 -5.85
C PRO A 232 -8.64 26.74 -4.73
N THR A 233 -9.89 26.39 -4.93
CA THR A 233 -10.97 26.65 -3.97
C THR A 233 -10.71 25.99 -2.61
N ASN A 234 -10.12 24.80 -2.63
CA ASN A 234 -9.77 24.04 -1.43
C ASN A 234 -8.24 24.04 -1.25
N ALA A 235 -7.60 25.21 -1.32
CA ALA A 235 -6.16 25.33 -1.18
C ALA A 235 -5.66 24.74 0.14
N LYS A 236 -4.61 23.93 0.04
CA LYS A 236 -3.99 23.22 1.17
C LYS A 236 -2.49 23.34 1.11
N GLU A 237 -1.83 23.17 2.25
CA GLU A 237 -0.38 22.99 2.27
C GLU A 237 0.04 21.75 1.47
N ASN A 238 1.27 21.73 0.98
CA ASN A 238 1.84 20.65 0.18
C ASN A 238 1.16 20.35 -1.17
N MET A 239 0.29 21.25 -1.67
CA MET A 239 -0.21 21.14 -3.03
C MET A 239 0.90 21.37 -4.06
N PRO A 240 0.77 20.81 -5.28
CA PRO A 240 1.71 21.07 -6.37
C PRO A 240 1.58 22.48 -6.93
N LEU A 241 2.60 22.92 -7.69
CA LEU A 241 2.61 24.16 -8.46
C LEU A 241 2.91 23.88 -9.93
N ILE A 242 2.15 24.49 -10.80
CA ILE A 242 2.44 24.52 -12.24
C ILE A 242 2.84 25.93 -12.64
N ILE A 243 4.03 26.07 -13.22
CA ILE A 243 4.49 27.33 -13.83
C ILE A 243 4.12 27.29 -15.31
N VAL A 244 3.38 28.30 -15.79
CA VAL A 244 3.01 28.46 -17.19
C VAL A 244 3.83 29.59 -17.79
N MET A 245 4.62 29.27 -18.82
CA MET A 245 5.43 30.24 -19.58
C MET A 245 4.69 30.63 -20.88
N PRO A 246 4.24 31.88 -21.04
CA PRO A 246 3.70 32.37 -22.32
C PRO A 246 4.72 32.25 -23.45
N ALA A 247 4.27 32.13 -24.71
CA ALA A 247 5.18 32.01 -25.85
C ALA A 247 6.14 33.20 -25.95
N ASN A 248 5.63 34.40 -25.67
CA ASN A 248 6.41 35.61 -25.49
C ASN A 248 5.69 36.56 -24.50
N TYR A 249 6.27 37.72 -24.19
CA TYR A 249 5.68 38.66 -23.24
C TYR A 249 4.32 39.24 -23.70
N ASP A 250 4.07 39.33 -25.00
CA ASP A 250 2.80 39.83 -25.57
C ASP A 250 1.67 38.81 -25.45
N GLU A 251 2.01 37.55 -25.38
CA GLU A 251 1.05 36.45 -25.25
C GLU A 251 0.63 36.09 -23.81
N TYR A 252 1.09 36.87 -22.82
CA TYR A 252 0.75 36.65 -21.43
C TYR A 252 -0.76 36.58 -21.20
N ASN A 253 -1.54 37.55 -21.70
CA ASN A 253 -2.99 37.58 -21.53
C ASN A 253 -3.65 36.37 -22.23
N ILE A 254 -3.10 35.90 -23.33
CA ILE A 254 -3.59 34.71 -24.03
C ILE A 254 -3.38 33.48 -23.12
N ALA A 255 -2.19 33.34 -22.52
CA ALA A 255 -1.93 32.23 -21.59
C ALA A 255 -2.86 32.28 -20.37
N VAL A 256 -3.10 33.46 -19.80
CA VAL A 256 -4.07 33.65 -18.70
C VAL A 256 -5.47 33.22 -19.12
N ASN A 257 -5.93 33.64 -20.32
CA ASN A 257 -7.25 33.28 -20.83
C ASN A 257 -7.40 31.79 -21.14
N VAL A 258 -6.34 31.13 -21.62
CA VAL A 258 -6.32 29.67 -21.80
C VAL A 258 -6.56 28.93 -20.48
N ILE A 259 -5.83 29.30 -19.44
CA ILE A 259 -5.99 28.66 -18.13
C ILE A 259 -7.35 28.98 -17.50
N LYS A 260 -7.83 30.24 -17.61
CA LYS A 260 -9.20 30.62 -17.22
C LYS A 260 -10.30 29.90 -17.99
N GLY A 261 -10.01 29.52 -19.24
CA GLY A 261 -10.93 28.84 -20.14
C GLY A 261 -10.96 27.29 -19.95
N ILE A 262 -10.20 26.74 -19.03
CA ILE A 262 -10.26 25.31 -18.70
C ILE A 262 -11.64 25.01 -18.09
N LYS A 263 -12.38 24.11 -18.74
CA LYS A 263 -13.76 23.73 -18.32
C LYS A 263 -13.78 22.58 -17.31
N LYS A 264 -12.65 22.02 -17.01
CA LYS A 264 -12.44 20.88 -16.12
C LYS A 264 -11.96 21.34 -14.75
N ASP A 265 -12.05 20.46 -13.77
CA ASP A 265 -11.59 20.75 -12.40
C ASP A 265 -10.07 20.81 -12.32
N ILE A 266 -9.54 21.93 -11.82
CA ILE A 266 -8.11 22.19 -11.59
C ILE A 266 -7.79 22.51 -10.12
N ASN A 267 -8.70 22.16 -9.20
CA ASN A 267 -8.61 22.51 -7.78
C ASN A 267 -7.53 21.71 -7.01
N ASP A 268 -6.77 20.83 -7.67
CA ASP A 268 -5.73 20.04 -7.02
C ASP A 268 -4.31 20.68 -7.11
N THR A 269 -4.21 21.91 -7.64
CA THR A 269 -2.91 22.56 -7.87
C THR A 269 -3.00 24.09 -7.88
N PHE A 270 -1.90 24.73 -7.47
CA PHE A 270 -1.66 26.17 -7.79
C PHE A 270 -1.13 26.27 -9.22
N ILE A 271 -1.54 27.32 -9.95
CA ILE A 271 -1.01 27.59 -11.30
C ILE A 271 -0.55 29.05 -11.36
N ALA A 272 0.72 29.27 -11.66
CA ALA A 272 1.30 30.60 -11.83
C ALA A 272 1.65 30.85 -13.29
N ILE A 273 1.00 31.83 -13.93
CA ILE A 273 1.30 32.27 -15.28
C ILE A 273 2.25 33.48 -15.16
N VAL A 274 3.49 33.35 -15.60
CA VAL A 274 4.50 34.38 -15.45
C VAL A 274 4.51 35.33 -16.63
N LYS A 275 4.76 36.64 -16.42
CA LYS A 275 4.97 37.62 -17.46
C LYS A 275 6.41 38.14 -17.43
N PRO A 276 7.32 37.69 -18.31
CA PRO A 276 8.65 38.28 -18.41
C PRO A 276 8.59 39.72 -18.97
N ASN A 277 9.50 40.54 -18.52
CA ASN A 277 9.65 41.94 -19.02
C ASN A 277 10.43 42.01 -20.35
N GLY A 278 10.57 40.93 -21.07
CA GLY A 278 11.28 40.86 -22.35
C GLY A 278 11.52 39.42 -22.77
N LYS A 279 12.55 39.20 -23.60
CA LYS A 279 12.89 37.86 -24.08
C LYS A 279 13.38 36.96 -22.94
N TYR A 280 13.09 35.69 -23.04
CA TYR A 280 13.62 34.69 -22.10
C TYR A 280 15.15 34.65 -22.15
N SER A 281 15.75 34.66 -20.98
CA SER A 281 17.21 34.68 -20.75
C SER A 281 17.51 33.98 -19.42
N ASN A 282 18.78 33.71 -19.14
CA ASN A 282 19.18 33.10 -17.86
C ASN A 282 18.75 33.94 -16.65
N THR A 283 18.72 35.27 -16.77
CA THR A 283 18.20 36.16 -15.72
C THR A 283 16.70 35.93 -15.50
N VAL A 284 15.90 35.86 -16.58
CA VAL A 284 14.47 35.58 -16.51
C VAL A 284 14.22 34.20 -15.91
N TYR A 285 15.00 33.20 -16.28
CA TYR A 285 14.87 31.84 -15.70
C TYR A 285 15.12 31.82 -14.20
N LYS A 286 16.15 32.54 -13.73
CA LYS A 286 16.42 32.69 -12.29
C LYS A 286 15.26 33.39 -11.58
N ASP A 287 14.70 34.45 -12.16
CA ASP A 287 13.62 35.19 -11.55
C ASP A 287 12.27 34.41 -11.56
N ILE A 288 12.03 33.54 -12.55
CA ILE A 288 10.92 32.60 -12.52
C ILE A 288 11.05 31.66 -11.31
N VAL A 289 12.25 31.13 -11.02
CA VAL A 289 12.52 30.32 -9.84
C VAL A 289 12.33 31.13 -8.55
N ASN A 290 12.77 32.41 -8.51
CA ASN A 290 12.54 33.27 -7.35
C ASN A 290 11.06 33.52 -7.08
N VAL A 291 10.23 33.76 -8.12
CA VAL A 291 8.76 33.83 -7.99
C VAL A 291 8.20 32.52 -7.45
N SER A 292 8.64 31.38 -8.00
CA SER A 292 8.20 30.06 -7.55
C SER A 292 8.56 29.83 -6.07
N ASN A 293 9.76 30.16 -5.63
CA ASN A 293 10.18 30.04 -4.23
C ASN A 293 9.32 30.91 -3.30
N SER A 294 9.00 32.16 -3.71
CA SER A 294 8.12 33.01 -2.91
C SER A 294 6.72 32.44 -2.75
N LEU A 295 6.21 31.73 -3.78
CA LEU A 295 4.93 31.00 -3.71
C LEU A 295 5.02 29.77 -2.81
N VAL A 296 6.11 29.01 -2.91
CA VAL A 296 6.39 27.87 -2.03
C VAL A 296 6.36 28.29 -0.56
N ASP A 297 7.05 29.36 -0.21
CA ASP A 297 7.12 29.85 1.17
C ASP A 297 5.78 30.39 1.66
N LYS A 298 5.10 31.18 0.82
CA LYS A 298 3.83 31.84 1.18
C LYS A 298 2.68 30.87 1.33
N TYR A 299 2.55 29.92 0.40
CA TYR A 299 1.40 28.99 0.33
C TYR A 299 1.76 27.57 0.79
N LYS A 300 2.97 27.37 1.34
CA LYS A 300 3.45 26.04 1.79
C LYS A 300 3.32 24.97 0.71
N ILE A 301 3.60 25.36 -0.55
CA ILE A 301 3.55 24.48 -1.71
C ILE A 301 4.62 23.40 -1.59
N ASN A 302 4.34 22.21 -2.09
CA ASN A 302 5.30 21.12 -2.13
C ASN A 302 6.43 21.43 -3.12
N ASN A 303 7.60 21.78 -2.60
CA ASN A 303 8.78 22.15 -3.42
C ASN A 303 9.31 20.99 -4.29
N LYS A 304 8.92 19.74 -4.01
CA LYS A 304 9.25 18.57 -4.85
C LYS A 304 8.24 18.34 -5.99
N ARG A 305 7.15 19.10 -6.06
CA ARG A 305 6.06 18.94 -7.03
C ARG A 305 5.81 20.24 -7.80
N ILE A 306 6.88 20.81 -8.37
CA ILE A 306 6.84 22.02 -9.19
C ILE A 306 7.09 21.62 -10.64
N SER A 307 6.06 21.72 -11.48
CA SER A 307 6.14 21.41 -12.91
C SER A 307 6.10 22.68 -13.75
N VAL A 308 6.62 22.61 -14.98
CA VAL A 308 6.60 23.74 -15.90
C VAL A 308 6.01 23.37 -17.25
N THR A 309 5.26 24.30 -17.85
CA THR A 309 4.73 24.16 -19.21
C THR A 309 4.96 25.40 -20.04
N GLY A 310 5.12 25.20 -21.33
CA GLY A 310 5.25 26.26 -22.31
C GLY A 310 4.68 25.87 -23.67
N PHE A 311 4.30 26.86 -24.45
CA PHE A 311 3.71 26.71 -25.78
C PHE A 311 4.54 27.43 -26.83
N SER A 312 4.66 26.84 -28.03
CA SER A 312 5.38 27.41 -29.16
C SER A 312 6.85 27.71 -28.80
N SER A 313 7.30 28.96 -28.86
CA SER A 313 8.67 29.34 -28.48
C SER A 313 8.97 29.01 -27.01
N SER A 314 8.02 29.26 -26.09
CA SER A 314 8.23 28.88 -24.68
C SER A 314 8.19 27.37 -24.45
N GLY A 315 7.56 26.61 -25.32
CA GLY A 315 7.68 25.14 -25.35
C GLY A 315 9.13 24.68 -25.54
N SER A 316 9.98 25.51 -26.18
CA SER A 316 11.44 25.28 -26.24
C SER A 316 12.15 25.88 -25.03
N TYR A 317 11.73 27.06 -24.56
CA TYR A 317 12.37 27.75 -23.44
C TYR A 317 12.20 27.02 -22.10
N VAL A 318 11.17 26.20 -21.92
CA VAL A 318 11.02 25.38 -20.70
C VAL A 318 12.20 24.40 -20.53
N PHE A 319 12.76 23.89 -21.63
CA PHE A 319 13.96 23.05 -21.56
C PHE A 319 15.17 23.87 -21.08
N ASN A 320 15.34 25.10 -21.57
CA ASN A 320 16.41 26.00 -21.12
C ASN A 320 16.24 26.35 -19.63
N LEU A 321 15.03 26.71 -19.21
CA LEU A 321 14.73 26.97 -17.80
C LEU A 321 15.15 25.80 -16.91
N VAL A 322 14.77 24.58 -17.29
CA VAL A 322 14.95 23.38 -16.48
C VAL A 322 16.42 22.95 -16.44
N VAL A 323 17.17 23.02 -17.55
CA VAL A 323 18.58 22.65 -17.56
C VAL A 323 19.47 23.69 -16.84
N ASN A 324 19.06 24.97 -16.80
CA ASN A 324 19.71 26.00 -16.01
C ASN A 324 19.39 25.93 -14.51
N ASN A 325 18.35 25.16 -14.14
CA ASN A 325 17.90 24.98 -12.76
C ASN A 325 17.66 23.49 -12.49
N GLN A 326 18.70 22.68 -12.71
CA GLN A 326 18.62 21.23 -12.52
C GLN A 326 18.14 20.89 -11.09
N ASN A 327 17.36 19.84 -10.98
CA ASN A 327 16.78 19.36 -9.72
C ASN A 327 15.80 20.35 -9.05
N TYR A 328 15.28 21.35 -9.79
CA TYR A 328 14.25 22.26 -9.28
C TYR A 328 12.84 21.85 -9.72
N PHE A 329 12.67 21.46 -10.97
CA PHE A 329 11.36 21.08 -11.53
C PHE A 329 11.13 19.56 -11.51
N SER A 330 9.88 19.14 -11.27
CA SER A 330 9.46 17.73 -11.27
C SER A 330 9.09 17.20 -12.64
N ALA A 331 8.67 18.08 -13.57
CA ALA A 331 8.28 17.67 -14.92
C ALA A 331 8.26 18.85 -15.91
N ILE A 332 8.33 18.51 -17.21
CA ILE A 332 8.10 19.41 -18.35
C ILE A 332 6.87 18.94 -19.15
N LEU A 333 5.95 19.87 -19.44
CA LEU A 333 4.96 19.72 -20.49
C LEU A 333 5.28 20.71 -21.63
N ALA A 334 5.69 20.20 -22.78
CA ALA A 334 6.01 21.01 -23.96
C ALA A 334 4.88 20.95 -24.99
N LEU A 335 4.35 22.10 -25.39
CA LEU A 335 3.26 22.21 -26.35
C LEU A 335 3.72 22.90 -27.63
N SER A 336 3.54 22.26 -28.76
CA SER A 336 3.83 22.79 -30.12
C SER A 336 5.22 23.46 -30.21
N SER A 337 6.21 22.80 -29.69
CA SER A 337 7.56 23.32 -29.49
C SER A 337 8.43 23.14 -30.74
N GLY A 338 9.26 24.14 -31.05
CA GLY A 338 10.32 24.04 -32.05
C GLY A 338 11.64 23.47 -31.51
N ILE A 339 11.66 22.88 -30.33
CA ILE A 339 12.88 22.33 -29.74
C ILE A 339 13.48 21.25 -30.67
N SER A 340 14.76 21.42 -31.01
CA SER A 340 15.47 20.49 -31.88
C SER A 340 16.30 19.50 -31.07
N ALA A 341 16.28 18.25 -31.49
CA ALA A 341 17.15 17.20 -30.96
C ALA A 341 18.63 17.60 -30.94
N ASN A 342 19.07 18.33 -31.97
CA ASN A 342 20.46 18.77 -32.14
C ASN A 342 20.79 20.09 -31.41
N SER A 343 19.84 20.68 -30.69
CA SER A 343 20.12 21.91 -29.93
C SER A 343 21.13 21.67 -28.82
N PRO A 344 22.02 22.65 -28.51
CA PRO A 344 22.95 22.52 -27.38
C PRO A 344 22.24 22.23 -26.05
N THR A 345 21.05 22.77 -25.86
CA THR A 345 20.22 22.53 -24.67
C THR A 345 19.93 21.05 -24.48
N ILE A 346 19.58 20.33 -25.55
CA ILE A 346 19.30 18.88 -25.49
C ILE A 346 20.60 18.10 -25.40
N GLN A 347 21.56 18.35 -26.33
CA GLN A 347 22.76 17.54 -26.46
C GLN A 347 23.66 17.60 -25.21
N ASN A 348 23.84 18.78 -24.61
CA ASN A 348 24.71 18.96 -23.45
C ASN A 348 24.05 18.48 -22.13
N ASN A 349 22.74 18.14 -22.13
CA ASN A 349 22.00 17.79 -20.94
C ASN A 349 21.22 16.46 -21.07
N LEU A 350 21.64 15.59 -21.99
CA LEU A 350 20.93 14.34 -22.31
C LEU A 350 20.67 13.47 -21.08
N SER A 351 21.68 13.25 -20.24
CA SER A 351 21.54 12.39 -19.05
C SER A 351 20.46 12.92 -18.12
N TYR A 352 20.50 14.19 -17.80
CA TYR A 352 19.52 14.84 -16.93
C TYR A 352 18.11 14.84 -17.54
N LEU A 353 17.96 15.21 -18.82
CA LEU A 353 16.66 15.26 -19.49
C LEU A 353 16.05 13.86 -19.69
N LYS A 354 16.89 12.82 -19.83
CA LYS A 354 16.41 11.43 -19.86
C LYS A 354 15.81 10.98 -18.51
N SER A 355 16.32 11.45 -17.39
CA SER A 355 15.79 11.10 -16.05
C SER A 355 14.54 11.92 -15.69
N LEU A 356 14.38 13.12 -16.25
CA LEU A 356 13.25 13.99 -15.93
C LEU A 356 11.95 13.52 -16.63
N PRO A 357 10.78 13.50 -15.96
CA PRO A 357 9.48 13.34 -16.60
C PRO A 357 9.20 14.44 -17.62
N ILE A 358 9.01 14.07 -18.90
CA ILE A 358 8.72 15.00 -20.00
C ILE A 358 7.56 14.45 -20.82
N LYS A 359 6.57 15.29 -21.11
CA LYS A 359 5.44 15.00 -22.00
C LYS A 359 5.28 16.11 -23.05
N GLY A 360 4.82 15.76 -24.22
CA GLY A 360 4.68 16.74 -25.29
C GLY A 360 3.51 16.48 -26.24
N TYR A 361 3.00 17.56 -26.79
CA TYR A 361 1.96 17.56 -27.82
C TYR A 361 2.36 18.53 -28.93
N GLY A 362 2.21 18.12 -30.19
CA GLY A 362 2.56 18.99 -31.32
C GLY A 362 1.72 18.67 -32.54
N GLU A 363 1.34 19.71 -33.28
CA GLU A 363 0.63 19.61 -34.57
C GLU A 363 1.60 19.61 -35.75
N ASN A 364 1.08 19.25 -36.95
CA ASN A 364 1.88 19.18 -38.16
C ASN A 364 2.14 20.57 -38.81
N GLY A 365 1.56 21.64 -38.25
CA GLY A 365 1.61 22.98 -38.87
C GLY A 365 0.70 23.10 -40.10
N GLY A 366 0.72 24.28 -40.72
CA GLY A 366 -0.06 24.57 -41.93
C GLY A 366 -1.21 25.55 -41.72
N GLN A 367 -1.71 26.11 -42.84
CA GLN A 367 -2.73 27.15 -42.83
C GLN A 367 -4.15 26.65 -42.60
N TYR A 368 -4.38 25.35 -42.73
CA TYR A 368 -5.71 24.73 -42.64
C TYR A 368 -5.69 23.56 -41.67
N ASP A 369 -6.76 23.41 -40.90
CA ASP A 369 -6.97 22.26 -40.02
C ASP A 369 -7.38 21.00 -40.84
N ALA A 370 -7.66 19.90 -40.14
CA ALA A 370 -8.06 18.65 -40.73
C ALA A 370 -9.40 18.72 -41.51
N ASN A 371 -10.24 19.70 -41.20
CA ASN A 371 -11.55 19.92 -41.81
C ASN A 371 -11.48 20.96 -42.96
N GLY A 372 -10.29 21.44 -43.32
CA GLY A 372 -10.11 22.46 -44.36
C GLY A 372 -10.44 23.90 -43.91
N LYS A 373 -10.66 24.12 -42.62
CA LYS A 373 -10.89 25.46 -42.04
C LYS A 373 -9.56 26.22 -41.96
N LYS A 374 -9.55 27.45 -42.43
CA LYS A 374 -8.36 28.32 -42.36
C LYS A 374 -8.07 28.69 -40.89
N CYS A 375 -6.84 28.46 -40.46
CA CYS A 375 -6.38 28.76 -39.12
C CYS A 375 -6.12 30.26 -38.92
N SER A 376 -6.59 30.82 -37.83
CA SER A 376 -6.25 32.19 -37.40
C SER A 376 -4.80 32.33 -36.95
N GLY A 377 -4.19 31.25 -36.45
CA GLY A 377 -2.79 31.15 -36.09
C GLY A 377 -2.23 29.79 -36.56
N TYR A 378 -1.17 29.83 -37.34
CA TYR A 378 -0.51 28.64 -37.90
C TYR A 378 1.00 28.80 -37.88
N THR A 379 1.71 27.67 -38.07
CA THR A 379 3.17 27.65 -38.29
C THR A 379 3.43 27.16 -39.73
N THR A 380 4.46 27.69 -40.36
CA THR A 380 4.95 27.24 -41.67
C THR A 380 5.85 26.00 -41.53
N TRP A 381 6.19 25.61 -40.33
CA TRP A 381 6.99 24.43 -40.00
C TRP A 381 6.14 23.48 -39.12
N SER A 382 6.59 22.25 -39.00
CA SER A 382 5.86 21.20 -38.27
C SER A 382 6.43 21.06 -36.82
N PRO A 383 5.74 21.56 -35.80
CA PRO A 383 6.10 21.30 -34.39
C PRO A 383 6.21 19.81 -34.11
N SER A 384 5.30 18.99 -34.62
CA SER A 384 5.33 17.55 -34.37
C SER A 384 6.62 16.90 -34.91
N THR A 385 7.14 17.32 -36.05
CA THR A 385 8.40 16.78 -36.61
C THR A 385 9.59 17.11 -35.71
N SER A 386 9.71 18.37 -35.24
CA SER A 386 10.78 18.79 -34.34
C SER A 386 10.71 18.04 -33.02
N MET A 387 9.53 17.94 -32.43
CA MET A 387 9.31 17.26 -31.15
C MET A 387 9.52 15.74 -31.24
N THR A 388 9.07 15.09 -32.32
CA THR A 388 9.31 13.64 -32.56
C THR A 388 10.79 13.33 -32.49
N GLY A 389 11.64 14.10 -33.19
CA GLY A 389 13.10 13.93 -33.16
C GLY A 389 13.68 14.09 -31.76
N THR A 390 13.24 15.13 -31.04
CA THR A 390 13.70 15.42 -29.69
C THR A 390 13.27 14.32 -28.70
N PHE A 391 12.01 13.90 -28.71
CA PHE A 391 11.51 12.86 -27.81
C PHE A 391 12.17 11.50 -28.09
N LYS A 392 12.46 11.18 -29.37
CA LYS A 392 13.25 10.01 -29.74
C LYS A 392 14.67 10.08 -29.15
N THR A 393 15.35 11.20 -29.27
CA THR A 393 16.70 11.41 -28.72
C THR A 393 16.72 11.24 -27.19
N LEU A 394 15.63 11.64 -26.53
CA LEU A 394 15.47 11.50 -25.09
C LEU A 394 14.98 10.09 -24.64
N GLY A 395 14.61 9.18 -25.59
CA GLY A 395 14.02 7.89 -25.27
C GLY A 395 12.64 8.01 -24.65
N LYS A 396 11.83 8.99 -25.10
CA LYS A 396 10.52 9.34 -24.56
C LYS A 396 9.43 9.39 -25.64
N GLU A 397 9.57 8.60 -26.69
CA GLU A 397 8.64 8.60 -27.84
C GLU A 397 7.18 8.39 -27.42
N ASN A 398 6.96 7.52 -26.43
CA ASN A 398 5.63 7.19 -25.89
C ASN A 398 4.99 8.36 -25.10
N ASN A 399 5.78 9.37 -24.76
CA ASN A 399 5.31 10.57 -24.05
C ASN A 399 5.02 11.74 -25.00
N PHE A 400 5.15 11.53 -26.31
CA PHE A 400 4.82 12.52 -27.32
C PHE A 400 3.57 12.12 -28.09
N THR A 401 2.66 13.09 -28.26
CA THR A 401 1.42 12.93 -29.06
C THR A 401 1.44 13.89 -30.24
N ASN A 402 1.41 13.33 -31.45
CA ASN A 402 1.18 14.10 -32.67
C ASN A 402 -0.33 14.35 -32.84
N LEU A 403 -0.71 15.63 -32.86
CA LEU A 403 -2.10 16.08 -33.00
C LEU A 403 -2.58 16.20 -34.47
N GLY A 404 -1.74 15.81 -35.42
CA GLY A 404 -2.08 15.88 -36.84
C GLY A 404 -2.28 17.31 -37.35
N LYS A 405 -3.23 17.52 -38.25
CA LYS A 405 -3.59 18.83 -38.80
C LYS A 405 -4.50 19.58 -37.81
N MET A 406 -3.92 20.34 -36.94
CA MET A 406 -4.62 21.22 -35.99
C MET A 406 -4.07 22.63 -36.11
N CYS A 407 -4.92 23.64 -35.88
CA CYS A 407 -4.46 25.03 -35.85
C CYS A 407 -3.52 25.28 -34.66
N HIS A 408 -2.37 25.87 -34.90
CA HIS A 408 -1.36 26.14 -33.86
C HIS A 408 -1.96 26.87 -32.65
N SER A 409 -2.79 27.90 -32.89
CA SER A 409 -3.44 28.67 -31.82
C SER A 409 -4.44 27.87 -30.96
N GLU A 410 -4.96 26.72 -31.47
CA GLU A 410 -5.97 25.92 -30.79
C GLU A 410 -5.36 24.82 -29.87
N VAL A 411 -4.10 24.46 -30.10
CA VAL A 411 -3.43 23.34 -29.38
C VAL A 411 -3.52 23.49 -27.86
N ARG A 412 -3.26 24.69 -27.34
CA ARG A 412 -3.30 24.92 -25.87
C ARG A 412 -4.69 24.60 -25.29
N ASN A 413 -5.73 25.18 -25.89
CA ASN A 413 -7.11 24.98 -25.44
C ASN A 413 -7.53 23.51 -25.54
N TYR A 414 -7.14 22.84 -26.61
CA TYR A 414 -7.41 21.43 -26.82
C TYR A 414 -6.74 20.58 -25.74
N VAL A 415 -5.43 20.72 -25.57
CA VAL A 415 -4.65 19.86 -24.64
C VAL A 415 -5.05 20.08 -23.19
N PHE A 416 -5.29 21.32 -22.75
CA PHE A 416 -5.75 21.60 -21.39
C PHE A 416 -7.21 21.24 -21.09
N ASN A 417 -7.97 20.80 -22.08
CA ASN A 417 -9.33 20.29 -21.88
C ASN A 417 -9.47 18.79 -22.22
N LEU A 418 -8.37 18.09 -22.53
CA LEU A 418 -8.38 16.62 -22.67
C LEU A 418 -8.74 15.97 -21.33
N ASP A 419 -9.68 15.02 -21.38
CA ASP A 419 -10.16 14.23 -20.24
C ASP A 419 -10.54 12.84 -20.74
N ASN A 420 -9.53 12.04 -21.08
CA ASN A 420 -9.72 10.69 -21.59
C ASN A 420 -10.18 9.71 -20.47
N ASN A 421 -9.95 10.09 -19.20
CA ASN A 421 -10.33 9.30 -18.05
C ASN A 421 -11.78 9.54 -17.62
N ASN A 422 -12.46 10.55 -18.21
CA ASN A 422 -13.84 10.97 -17.87
C ASN A 422 -14.04 11.29 -16.38
N ASN A 423 -13.02 11.83 -15.71
CA ASN A 423 -13.05 12.17 -14.29
C ASN A 423 -13.23 13.67 -14.02
N ASN A 424 -13.55 14.44 -15.08
CA ASN A 424 -13.69 15.89 -15.08
C ASN A 424 -12.42 16.66 -14.71
N LYS A 425 -11.23 16.08 -14.97
CA LYS A 425 -9.93 16.74 -14.79
C LYS A 425 -9.14 16.73 -16.09
N PRO A 426 -8.33 17.78 -16.37
CA PRO A 426 -7.45 17.76 -17.55
C PRO A 426 -6.34 16.72 -17.38
N ASP A 427 -6.23 15.76 -18.30
CA ASP A 427 -5.21 14.69 -18.28
C ASP A 427 -3.79 15.21 -18.07
N VAL A 428 -3.47 16.35 -18.72
CA VAL A 428 -2.12 16.93 -18.63
C VAL A 428 -1.85 17.56 -17.27
N ILE A 429 -2.85 18.13 -16.62
CA ILE A 429 -2.75 18.68 -15.25
C ILE A 429 -2.56 17.52 -14.28
N GLU A 430 -3.40 16.45 -14.37
CA GLU A 430 -3.24 15.27 -13.52
C GLU A 430 -1.85 14.66 -13.67
N TRP A 431 -1.37 14.51 -14.91
CA TRP A 431 -0.03 14.00 -15.15
C TRP A 431 1.05 14.90 -14.53
N MET A 432 0.98 16.22 -14.71
CA MET A 432 1.97 17.16 -14.15
C MET A 432 2.02 17.12 -12.63
N ILE A 433 0.85 17.10 -11.98
CA ILE A 433 0.76 17.09 -10.52
C ILE A 433 1.09 15.74 -9.89
N SER A 434 1.05 14.65 -10.65
CA SER A 434 1.49 13.32 -10.19
C SER A 434 3.02 13.19 -10.14
N GLN A 435 3.77 14.07 -10.82
CA GLN A 435 5.23 13.99 -10.87
C GLN A 435 5.86 14.62 -9.61
N LYS A 436 6.82 13.91 -9.04
CA LYS A 436 7.55 14.33 -7.83
C LYS A 436 9.04 14.09 -8.03
N ARG A 437 9.88 15.05 -7.63
CA ARG A 437 11.32 14.84 -7.52
C ARG A 437 11.65 13.93 -6.33
N GLU A 438 12.69 13.15 -6.48
CA GLU A 438 13.29 12.38 -5.38
C GLU A 438 13.87 13.25 -4.27
#